data_665f10b87b3a9bfaf08d30bef93d0032
#
_entry.id   665f10b87b3a9bfaf08d30bef93d0032
#
_cell.length_a   1.000
_cell.length_b   1.000
_cell.length_c   1.000
_cell.angle_alpha   90.00
_cell.angle_beta   90.00
_cell.angle_gamma   90.00
#
_symmetry.space_group_name_H-M   'P 1'
#
loop_
_entity.id
_entity.type
_entity.pdbx_description
1 polymer ?
#
loop_
_entity_poly.entity_id
_entity_poly.type
_entity_poly.pdbx_seq_one_letter_code
_entity_poly.pdbx_strand_id
1 'polypeptide(L)'
;MEQIIIKNLSKSYGTLTVLKNVDLTLDRYKTYCLMSPSGTGKTTLFRILMGLEKADEGDIIWNVGSGAGTETDTDASRSLRISAVFQEDRLCPSFSPLENVMMVQKKHTSEISGISRDEILTAMCRLLPEECLNRPVSTLSGGMNRRTAILRALLTRSDLLLMDEPFTGLDEGTKDEVIKFLKEYRQDRFLLISTHQKEDVEKLGGILLTL
;
A
#
# COMPACT_ATOMS: atom_id res chain seq x y z
N MET A 1 2.34 -7.79 20.71
CA MET A 1 2.99 -7.56 19.40
C MET A 1 1.88 -7.22 18.42
N GLU A 2 2.02 -6.13 17.65
CA GLU A 2 0.97 -5.73 16.72
C GLU A 2 1.03 -6.58 15.46
N GLN A 3 -0.12 -7.15 15.10
CA GLN A 3 -0.23 -8.12 13.99
C GLN A 3 -1.55 -7.97 13.26
N ILE A 4 -1.53 -8.26 11.96
CA ILE A 4 -2.71 -8.55 11.16
C ILE A 4 -2.71 -10.06 10.93
N ILE A 5 -3.76 -10.75 11.37
CA ILE A 5 -3.88 -12.21 11.29
C ILE A 5 -5.04 -12.53 10.37
N ILE A 6 -4.76 -13.24 9.30
CA ILE A 6 -5.74 -13.77 8.34
C ILE A 6 -5.87 -15.26 8.64
N LYS A 7 -7.10 -15.75 8.84
CA LYS A 7 -7.38 -17.16 9.18
C LYS A 7 -8.42 -17.77 8.24
N ASN A 8 -8.07 -18.89 7.64
CA ASN A 8 -8.95 -19.70 6.78
C ASN A 8 -9.70 -18.89 5.72
N LEU A 9 -9.06 -17.81 5.19
CA LEU A 9 -9.69 -16.90 4.27
C LEU A 9 -9.94 -17.57 2.93
N SER A 10 -11.21 -17.60 2.50
CA SER A 10 -11.62 -18.20 1.23
C SER A 10 -12.48 -17.25 0.43
N LYS A 11 -12.32 -17.29 -0.91
CA LYS A 11 -13.08 -16.49 -1.87
C LYS A 11 -13.28 -17.23 -3.18
N SER A 12 -14.53 -17.26 -3.64
CA SER A 12 -14.92 -17.84 -4.92
C SER A 12 -15.76 -16.88 -5.75
N TYR A 13 -15.68 -17.00 -7.04
CA TYR A 13 -16.53 -16.32 -8.03
C TYR A 13 -17.26 -17.38 -8.87
N GLY A 14 -18.52 -17.60 -8.56
CA GLY A 14 -19.28 -18.72 -9.12
C GLY A 14 -18.61 -20.06 -8.75
N THR A 15 -18.16 -20.82 -9.75
CA THR A 15 -17.49 -22.11 -9.54
C THR A 15 -15.96 -22.00 -9.36
N LEU A 16 -15.39 -20.81 -9.57
CA LEU A 16 -13.95 -20.60 -9.50
C LEU A 16 -13.54 -20.17 -8.10
N THR A 17 -12.85 -21.05 -7.36
CA THR A 17 -12.21 -20.70 -6.08
C THR A 17 -10.89 -19.98 -6.35
N VAL A 18 -10.76 -18.74 -5.88
CA VAL A 18 -9.60 -17.86 -6.09
C VAL A 18 -8.69 -17.83 -4.86
N LEU A 19 -9.28 -17.83 -3.67
CA LEU A 19 -8.56 -18.00 -2.39
C LEU A 19 -9.15 -19.20 -1.67
N LYS A 20 -8.28 -20.07 -1.14
CA LYS A 20 -8.72 -21.28 -0.44
C LYS A 20 -7.95 -21.45 0.87
N ASN A 21 -8.64 -21.29 1.99
CA ASN A 21 -8.10 -21.46 3.34
C ASN A 21 -6.76 -20.74 3.55
N VAL A 22 -6.68 -19.47 3.17
CA VAL A 22 -5.45 -18.70 3.29
C VAL A 22 -5.22 -18.30 4.73
N ASP A 23 -4.05 -18.66 5.26
CA ASP A 23 -3.58 -18.29 6.60
C ASP A 23 -2.31 -17.46 6.47
N LEU A 24 -2.34 -16.22 6.94
CA LEU A 24 -1.20 -15.30 6.92
C LEU A 24 -1.14 -14.51 8.22
N THR A 25 0.08 -14.20 8.66
CA THR A 25 0.30 -13.28 9.78
C THR A 25 1.30 -12.22 9.34
N LEU A 26 0.91 -10.97 9.45
CA LEU A 26 1.75 -9.82 9.17
C LEU A 26 2.11 -9.16 10.50
N ASP A 27 3.40 -9.08 10.82
CA ASP A 27 3.91 -8.33 11.96
C ASP A 27 4.17 -6.89 11.54
N ARG A 28 3.90 -5.95 12.43
CA ARG A 28 4.33 -4.55 12.24
C ARG A 28 5.86 -4.51 12.16
N TYR A 29 6.41 -3.56 11.44
CA TYR A 29 7.86 -3.37 11.20
C TYR A 29 8.51 -4.37 10.24
N LYS A 30 7.84 -5.43 9.83
CA LYS A 30 8.34 -6.34 8.79
C LYS A 30 7.79 -5.96 7.41
N THR A 31 8.56 -6.27 6.37
CA THR A 31 8.11 -6.17 4.98
C THR A 31 7.72 -7.57 4.51
N TYR A 32 6.55 -7.71 3.96
CA TYR A 32 6.07 -8.97 3.39
C TYR A 32 5.90 -8.82 1.88
N CYS A 33 6.42 -9.80 1.16
CA CYS A 33 6.35 -9.86 -0.29
C CYS A 33 5.55 -11.10 -0.72
N LEU A 34 4.40 -10.86 -1.31
CA LEU A 34 3.50 -11.90 -1.80
C LEU A 34 3.88 -12.26 -3.24
N MET A 35 4.43 -13.44 -3.43
CA MET A 35 4.83 -13.94 -4.74
C MET A 35 4.05 -15.22 -5.04
N SER A 36 3.20 -15.16 -6.05
CA SER A 36 2.43 -16.29 -6.55
C SER A 36 2.14 -16.08 -8.03
N PRO A 37 1.87 -17.12 -8.81
CA PRO A 37 1.51 -16.99 -10.23
C PRO A 37 0.35 -16.01 -10.46
N SER A 38 0.22 -15.53 -11.71
CA SER A 38 -0.93 -14.70 -12.06
C SER A 38 -2.23 -15.49 -11.89
N GLY A 39 -3.29 -14.81 -11.42
CA GLY A 39 -4.59 -15.44 -11.20
C GLY A 39 -4.77 -16.19 -9.87
N THR A 40 -3.75 -16.24 -9.01
CA THR A 40 -3.84 -16.93 -7.70
C THR A 40 -4.55 -16.14 -6.60
N GLY A 41 -5.14 -14.98 -6.92
CA GLY A 41 -5.94 -14.22 -5.95
C GLY A 41 -5.22 -13.11 -5.20
N LYS A 42 -3.96 -12.74 -5.56
CA LYS A 42 -3.23 -11.63 -4.90
C LYS A 42 -4.06 -10.35 -4.85
N THR A 43 -4.55 -9.90 -5.99
CA THR A 43 -5.40 -8.69 -6.08
C THR A 43 -6.72 -8.86 -5.32
N THR A 44 -7.31 -10.06 -5.31
CA THR A 44 -8.52 -10.36 -4.52
C THR A 44 -8.23 -10.23 -3.02
N LEU A 45 -7.12 -10.80 -2.54
CA LEU A 45 -6.68 -10.65 -1.15
C LEU A 45 -6.51 -9.17 -0.79
N PHE A 46 -5.85 -8.38 -1.65
CA PHE A 46 -5.67 -6.94 -1.42
C PHE A 46 -7.02 -6.20 -1.37
N ARG A 47 -7.96 -6.54 -2.25
CA ARG A 47 -9.31 -5.95 -2.24
C ARG A 47 -10.08 -6.29 -0.97
N ILE A 48 -9.95 -7.53 -0.46
CA ILE A 48 -10.57 -7.94 0.81
C ILE A 48 -9.93 -7.17 1.97
N LEU A 49 -8.60 -7.08 2.05
CA LEU A 49 -7.90 -6.30 3.07
C LEU A 49 -8.30 -4.82 3.07
N MET A 50 -8.57 -4.25 1.90
CA MET A 50 -9.05 -2.86 1.75
C MET A 50 -10.55 -2.68 2.07
N GLY A 51 -11.28 -3.76 2.36
CA GLY A 51 -12.73 -3.71 2.55
C GLY A 51 -13.53 -3.43 1.27
N LEU A 52 -12.89 -3.52 0.10
CA LEU A 52 -13.53 -3.34 -1.21
C LEU A 52 -14.28 -4.61 -1.66
N GLU A 53 -14.01 -5.72 -1.02
CA GLU A 53 -14.63 -7.01 -1.28
C GLU A 53 -14.76 -7.81 0.01
N LYS A 54 -15.78 -8.65 0.11
CA LYS A 54 -15.97 -9.55 1.27
C LYS A 54 -15.42 -10.93 0.96
N ALA A 55 -14.73 -11.53 1.93
CA ALA A 55 -14.45 -12.95 1.92
C ALA A 55 -15.74 -13.76 2.02
N ASP A 56 -15.74 -14.98 1.50
CA ASP A 56 -16.87 -15.90 1.65
C ASP A 56 -16.76 -16.66 2.98
N GLU A 57 -15.51 -16.96 3.42
CA GLU A 57 -15.21 -17.62 4.68
C GLU A 57 -13.91 -17.07 5.28
N GLY A 58 -13.72 -17.30 6.58
CA GLY A 58 -12.53 -16.90 7.34
C GLY A 58 -12.61 -15.50 7.92
N ASP A 59 -11.61 -15.16 8.72
CA ASP A 59 -11.56 -13.94 9.51
C ASP A 59 -10.27 -13.16 9.29
N ILE A 60 -10.35 -11.83 9.44
CA ILE A 60 -9.20 -10.94 9.51
C ILE A 60 -9.20 -10.27 10.88
N ILE A 61 -8.19 -10.57 11.68
CA ILE A 61 -8.05 -10.07 13.05
C ILE A 61 -6.99 -8.96 13.03
N TRP A 62 -7.37 -7.78 13.45
CA TRP A 62 -6.53 -6.58 13.49
C TRP A 62 -6.04 -6.34 14.93
N ASN A 63 -4.91 -6.96 15.30
CA ASN A 63 -4.25 -6.70 16.57
C ASN A 63 -3.34 -5.49 16.44
N VAL A 64 -3.92 -4.31 16.38
CA VAL A 64 -3.18 -3.04 16.29
C VAL A 64 -3.35 -2.33 17.60
N GLY A 65 -2.24 -2.09 18.31
CA GLY A 65 -2.27 -1.51 19.64
C GLY A 65 -3.05 -0.20 19.68
N SER A 66 -3.98 -0.13 20.60
CA SER A 66 -4.63 1.10 20.99
C SER A 66 -3.58 2.00 21.66
N GLY A 67 -3.29 3.14 21.07
CA GLY A 67 -2.64 4.22 21.81
C GLY A 67 -3.46 4.50 23.07
N ALA A 68 -2.85 4.32 24.23
CA ALA A 68 -3.28 4.65 25.58
C ALA A 68 -4.80 4.88 25.77
N GLY A 69 -5.54 3.81 25.97
CA GLY A 69 -6.92 3.80 26.39
C GLY A 69 -7.24 2.39 26.87
N THR A 70 -7.26 2.22 28.20
CA THR A 70 -7.81 1.02 28.84
C THR A 70 -9.30 1.01 28.55
N GLU A 71 -9.74 0.06 27.70
CA GLU A 71 -11.07 -0.52 27.83
C GLU A 71 -11.17 -1.72 26.89
N THR A 72 -11.71 -2.79 27.41
CA THR A 72 -12.16 -4.02 26.73
C THR A 72 -13.35 -3.69 25.83
N ASP A 73 -13.11 -3.02 24.73
CA ASP A 73 -14.13 -2.79 23.71
C ASP A 73 -13.92 -3.81 22.59
N THR A 74 -14.84 -4.78 22.56
CA THR A 74 -15.16 -5.65 21.42
C THR A 74 -15.78 -4.85 20.27
N ASP A 75 -15.54 -3.55 20.22
CA ASP A 75 -16.04 -2.70 19.16
C ASP A 75 -14.99 -2.59 18.04
N ALA A 76 -15.18 -3.42 17.02
CA ALA A 76 -14.41 -3.48 15.76
C ALA A 76 -14.50 -2.17 14.93
N SER A 77 -14.71 -1.02 15.54
CA SER A 77 -15.03 0.24 14.84
C SER A 77 -13.85 1.17 14.62
N ARG A 78 -12.61 0.80 14.98
CA ARG A 78 -11.46 1.55 14.52
C ARG A 78 -11.08 1.09 13.12
N SER A 79 -11.71 1.69 12.10
CA SER A 79 -11.35 1.43 10.72
C SER A 79 -9.87 1.76 10.50
N LEU A 80 -9.05 0.73 10.28
CA LEU A 80 -7.66 0.90 9.87
C LEU A 80 -7.58 1.79 8.64
N ARG A 81 -6.68 2.75 8.70
CA ARG A 81 -6.38 3.58 7.54
C ARG A 81 -5.46 2.79 6.63
N ILE A 82 -5.91 2.54 5.42
CA ILE A 82 -5.16 1.78 4.43
C ILE A 82 -4.82 2.71 3.28
N SER A 83 -3.56 2.76 2.89
CA SER A 83 -3.14 3.34 1.62
C SER A 83 -2.70 2.23 0.68
N ALA A 84 -2.95 2.42 -0.62
CA ALA A 84 -2.68 1.40 -1.62
C ALA A 84 -2.08 1.97 -2.90
N VAL A 85 -1.17 1.18 -3.49
CA VAL A 85 -0.78 1.27 -4.89
C VAL A 85 -1.42 0.10 -5.61
N PHE A 86 -2.25 0.38 -6.60
CA PHE A 86 -2.90 -0.63 -7.41
C PHE A 86 -2.03 -0.99 -8.61
N GLN A 87 -2.32 -2.09 -9.27
CA GLN A 87 -1.67 -2.48 -10.52
C GLN A 87 -1.82 -1.39 -11.60
N GLU A 88 -2.99 -0.74 -11.67
CA GLU A 88 -3.22 0.50 -12.39
C GLU A 88 -2.96 1.70 -11.45
N ASP A 89 -2.37 2.78 -11.95
CA ASP A 89 -1.96 3.92 -11.10
C ASP A 89 -3.13 4.69 -10.48
N ARG A 90 -4.33 4.61 -11.09
CA ARG A 90 -5.58 5.25 -10.63
C ARG A 90 -5.38 6.70 -10.21
N LEU A 91 -4.67 7.45 -11.03
CA LEU A 91 -4.48 8.89 -10.87
C LEU A 91 -5.64 9.65 -11.53
N CYS A 92 -5.90 10.86 -11.06
CA CYS A 92 -6.78 11.81 -11.73
C CYS A 92 -6.03 12.40 -12.93
N PRO A 93 -6.41 12.09 -14.20
CA PRO A 93 -5.56 12.37 -15.36
C PRO A 93 -5.33 13.87 -15.63
N SER A 94 -6.29 14.71 -15.27
CA SER A 94 -6.24 16.17 -15.41
C SER A 94 -5.47 16.87 -14.30
N PHE A 95 -5.17 16.16 -13.21
CA PHE A 95 -4.44 16.71 -12.08
C PHE A 95 -2.94 16.47 -12.25
N SER A 96 -2.16 17.37 -11.68
CA SER A 96 -0.70 17.21 -11.57
C SER A 96 -0.32 16.15 -10.54
N PRO A 97 0.94 15.67 -10.49
CA PRO A 97 1.45 14.83 -9.42
C PRO A 97 1.19 15.40 -8.04
N LEU A 98 1.48 16.70 -7.87
CA LEU A 98 1.27 17.38 -6.59
C LEU A 98 -0.20 17.37 -6.17
N GLU A 99 -1.12 17.68 -7.08
CA GLU A 99 -2.56 17.65 -6.80
C GLU A 99 -3.06 16.23 -6.50
N ASN A 100 -2.57 15.20 -7.22
CA ASN A 100 -2.88 13.80 -6.94
C ASN A 100 -2.42 13.34 -5.54
N VAL A 101 -1.31 13.86 -5.05
CA VAL A 101 -0.83 13.59 -3.68
C VAL A 101 -1.62 14.41 -2.67
N MET A 102 -1.85 15.69 -2.93
CA MET A 102 -2.52 16.59 -1.99
C MET A 102 -4.00 16.25 -1.77
N MET A 103 -4.70 15.73 -2.79
CA MET A 103 -6.14 15.40 -2.70
C MET A 103 -6.47 14.34 -1.65
N VAL A 104 -5.52 13.45 -1.32
CA VAL A 104 -5.72 12.39 -0.33
C VAL A 104 -5.25 12.79 1.07
N GLN A 105 -4.65 13.97 1.21
CA GLN A 105 -4.27 14.50 2.53
C GLN A 105 -5.53 14.97 3.26
N LYS A 106 -5.95 14.26 4.30
CA LYS A 106 -7.09 14.70 5.11
C LYS A 106 -6.71 15.97 5.88
N LYS A 107 -7.48 17.03 5.69
CA LYS A 107 -7.49 18.14 6.62
C LYS A 107 -8.18 17.68 7.92
N HIS A 108 -7.40 17.19 8.87
CA HIS A 108 -7.94 16.96 10.20
C HIS A 108 -8.15 18.32 10.87
N THR A 109 -9.39 18.69 11.06
CA THR A 109 -9.82 19.76 11.95
C THR A 109 -9.38 19.35 13.36
N SER A 110 -8.33 19.96 13.87
CA SER A 110 -7.84 19.99 15.25
C SER A 110 -6.62 19.16 15.69
N GLU A 111 -6.01 18.31 14.88
CA GLU A 111 -4.70 17.75 15.26
C GLU A 111 -3.65 18.06 14.19
N ILE A 112 -2.66 18.85 14.57
CA ILE A 112 -1.47 19.24 13.81
C ILE A 112 -0.57 18.00 13.66
N SER A 113 -0.83 17.16 12.65
CA SER A 113 0.12 16.10 12.27
C SER A 113 -0.08 15.60 10.84
N GLY A 114 -0.36 16.51 9.93
CA GLY A 114 -0.22 16.27 8.50
C GLY A 114 1.20 16.65 8.07
N ILE A 115 1.78 15.92 7.13
CA ILE A 115 2.99 16.33 6.43
C ILE A 115 2.69 17.70 5.78
N SER A 116 3.56 18.68 5.99
CA SER A 116 3.40 20.01 5.38
C SER A 116 3.52 19.95 3.86
N ARG A 117 2.98 20.95 3.17
CA ARG A 117 3.10 21.04 1.71
C ARG A 117 4.57 21.05 1.25
N ASP A 118 5.44 21.73 1.98
CA ASP A 118 6.86 21.84 1.65
C ASP A 118 7.60 20.51 1.86
N GLU A 119 7.25 19.75 2.90
CA GLU A 119 7.76 18.39 3.10
C GLU A 119 7.28 17.43 1.99
N ILE A 120 6.03 17.56 1.55
CA ILE A 120 5.51 16.80 0.40
C ILE A 120 6.30 17.14 -0.85
N LEU A 121 6.50 18.42 -1.17
CA LEU A 121 7.27 18.85 -2.34
C LEU A 121 8.70 18.32 -2.28
N THR A 122 9.37 18.44 -1.13
CA THR A 122 10.72 17.93 -0.91
C THR A 122 10.79 16.42 -1.16
N ALA A 123 9.83 15.67 -0.61
CA ALA A 123 9.75 14.23 -0.82
C ALA A 123 9.49 13.86 -2.28
N MET A 124 8.62 14.60 -2.96
CA MET A 124 8.29 14.36 -4.37
C MET A 124 9.47 14.62 -5.31
N CYS A 125 10.26 15.66 -5.06
CA CYS A 125 11.46 15.98 -5.85
C CYS A 125 12.55 14.91 -5.78
N ARG A 126 12.47 13.97 -4.84
CA ARG A 126 13.39 12.82 -4.77
C ARG A 126 13.10 11.75 -5.82
N LEU A 127 11.86 11.64 -6.25
CA LEU A 127 11.44 10.61 -7.22
C LEU A 127 10.93 11.20 -8.55
N LEU A 128 10.64 12.48 -8.60
CA LEU A 128 10.10 13.15 -9.79
C LEU A 128 10.88 14.43 -10.08
N PRO A 129 11.15 14.74 -11.36
CA PRO A 129 11.67 16.05 -11.75
C PRO A 129 10.74 17.18 -11.34
N GLU A 130 11.29 18.27 -10.83
CA GLU A 130 10.51 19.41 -10.31
C GLU A 130 9.57 20.00 -11.38
N GLU A 131 10.03 20.08 -12.63
CA GLU A 131 9.29 20.63 -13.76
C GLU A 131 8.00 19.85 -14.09
N CYS A 132 7.88 18.58 -13.66
CA CYS A 132 6.68 17.79 -13.91
C CYS A 132 5.62 17.89 -12.79
N LEU A 133 5.99 18.42 -11.62
CA LEU A 133 5.10 18.41 -10.43
C LEU A 133 3.80 19.18 -10.62
N ASN A 134 3.79 20.16 -11.54
CA ASN A 134 2.64 21.01 -11.84
C ASN A 134 2.01 20.72 -13.22
N ARG A 135 2.47 19.69 -13.92
CA ARG A 135 1.91 19.28 -15.22
C ARG A 135 0.88 18.18 -15.03
N PRO A 136 -0.23 18.13 -15.81
CA PRO A 136 -1.20 17.03 -15.73
C PRO A 136 -0.53 15.66 -15.92
N VAL A 137 -0.89 14.67 -15.09
CA VAL A 137 -0.30 13.33 -15.16
C VAL A 137 -0.59 12.64 -16.50
N SER A 138 -1.64 13.04 -17.22
CA SER A 138 -1.92 12.58 -18.58
C SER A 138 -0.81 12.92 -19.59
N THR A 139 0.07 13.88 -19.29
CA THR A 139 1.20 14.30 -20.13
C THR A 139 2.53 13.67 -19.71
N LEU A 140 2.54 12.87 -18.66
CA LEU A 140 3.74 12.28 -18.10
C LEU A 140 3.98 10.86 -18.63
N SER A 141 5.21 10.37 -18.48
CA SER A 141 5.52 8.96 -18.79
C SER A 141 4.85 7.98 -17.82
N GLY A 142 4.67 6.71 -18.22
CA GLY A 142 4.15 5.67 -17.36
C GLY A 142 4.96 5.51 -16.05
N GLY A 143 6.30 5.56 -16.15
CA GLY A 143 7.15 5.50 -14.97
C GLY A 143 7.00 6.71 -14.02
N MET A 144 6.74 7.91 -14.55
CA MET A 144 6.42 9.09 -13.72
C MET A 144 5.05 8.94 -13.04
N ASN A 145 4.06 8.42 -13.76
CA ASN A 145 2.74 8.14 -13.20
C ASN A 145 2.83 7.08 -12.09
N ARG A 146 3.59 6.01 -12.33
CA ARG A 146 3.83 4.97 -11.32
C ARG A 146 4.46 5.54 -10.06
N ARG A 147 5.51 6.34 -10.19
CA ARG A 147 6.15 7.04 -9.06
C ARG A 147 5.18 7.99 -8.34
N THR A 148 4.32 8.68 -9.08
CA THR A 148 3.27 9.54 -8.50
C THR A 148 2.28 8.71 -7.65
N ALA A 149 1.83 7.55 -8.13
CA ALA A 149 0.94 6.67 -7.38
C ALA A 149 1.60 6.14 -6.10
N ILE A 150 2.89 5.79 -6.17
CA ILE A 150 3.69 5.36 -5.01
C ILE A 150 3.84 6.51 -3.99
N LEU A 151 4.19 7.72 -4.44
CA LEU A 151 4.29 8.90 -3.59
C LEU A 151 2.96 9.22 -2.89
N ARG A 152 1.84 9.16 -3.62
CA ARG A 152 0.51 9.36 -3.05
C ARG A 152 0.22 8.39 -1.91
N ALA A 153 0.57 7.12 -2.07
CA ALA A 153 0.34 6.12 -1.04
C ALA A 153 1.30 6.27 0.14
N LEU A 154 2.57 6.57 -0.10
CA LEU A 154 3.60 6.70 0.94
C LEU A 154 3.47 7.97 1.77
N LEU A 155 3.11 9.09 1.15
CA LEU A 155 2.96 10.38 1.82
C LEU A 155 1.60 10.52 2.52
N THR A 156 0.69 9.57 2.35
CA THR A 156 -0.58 9.51 3.08
C THR A 156 -0.40 8.75 4.40
N ARG A 157 -0.90 9.32 5.50
CA ARG A 157 -0.88 8.65 6.80
C ARG A 157 -1.80 7.43 6.79
N SER A 158 -1.23 6.26 7.02
CA SER A 158 -1.96 4.99 7.04
C SER A 158 -1.34 4.03 8.06
N ASP A 159 -2.10 3.02 8.46
CA ASP A 159 -1.66 1.96 9.37
C ASP A 159 -1.16 0.74 8.57
N LEU A 160 -1.74 0.51 7.38
CA LEU A 160 -1.36 -0.54 6.44
C LEU A 160 -1.08 0.07 5.06
N LEU A 161 0.02 -0.34 4.45
CA LEU A 161 0.39 -0.03 3.07
C LEU A 161 0.34 -1.30 2.24
N LEU A 162 -0.54 -1.30 1.25
CA LEU A 162 -0.71 -2.38 0.27
C LEU A 162 -0.18 -1.93 -1.09
N MET A 163 0.69 -2.71 -1.71
CA MET A 163 1.26 -2.34 -3.01
C MET A 163 1.17 -3.51 -3.98
N ASP A 164 0.33 -3.36 -5.01
CA ASP A 164 0.13 -4.40 -6.04
C ASP A 164 1.06 -4.13 -7.22
N GLU A 165 2.13 -4.92 -7.34
CA GLU A 165 3.17 -4.84 -8.36
C GLU A 165 3.73 -3.41 -8.55
N PRO A 166 4.20 -2.74 -7.47
CA PRO A 166 4.51 -1.31 -7.50
C PRO A 166 5.67 -0.94 -8.43
N PHE A 167 6.54 -1.88 -8.79
CA PHE A 167 7.76 -1.61 -9.57
C PHE A 167 7.61 -1.92 -11.05
N THR A 168 6.43 -2.39 -11.48
CA THR A 168 6.16 -2.70 -12.90
C THR A 168 6.31 -1.44 -13.76
N GLY A 169 7.06 -1.55 -14.86
CA GLY A 169 7.30 -0.46 -15.80
C GLY A 169 8.36 0.56 -15.38
N LEU A 170 9.08 0.30 -14.29
CA LEU A 170 10.27 1.06 -13.89
C LEU A 170 11.54 0.37 -14.40
N ASP A 171 12.51 1.16 -14.82
CA ASP A 171 13.88 0.69 -15.05
C ASP A 171 14.58 0.37 -13.72
N GLU A 172 15.67 -0.41 -13.76
CA GLU A 172 16.35 -0.88 -12.53
C GLU A 172 16.88 0.27 -11.67
N GLY A 173 17.43 1.33 -12.25
CA GLY A 173 17.94 2.47 -11.50
C GLY A 173 16.82 3.21 -10.76
N THR A 174 15.73 3.50 -11.47
CA THR A 174 14.53 4.11 -10.88
C THR A 174 13.89 3.22 -9.82
N LYS A 175 13.87 1.90 -10.04
CA LYS A 175 13.35 0.93 -9.06
C LYS A 175 14.16 0.99 -7.75
N ASP A 176 15.47 1.01 -7.83
CA ASP A 176 16.34 1.08 -6.66
C ASP A 176 16.12 2.36 -5.84
N GLU A 177 15.95 3.49 -6.51
CA GLU A 177 15.59 4.77 -5.86
C GLU A 177 14.22 4.68 -5.15
N VAL A 178 13.23 4.10 -5.81
CA VAL A 178 11.88 3.92 -5.23
C VAL A 178 11.92 2.98 -4.03
N ILE A 179 12.66 1.87 -4.09
CA ILE A 179 12.82 0.93 -2.96
C ILE A 179 13.50 1.61 -1.78
N LYS A 180 14.55 2.40 -2.04
CA LYS A 180 15.23 3.18 -1.00
C LYS A 180 14.26 4.17 -0.34
N PHE A 181 13.52 4.91 -1.15
CA PHE A 181 12.51 5.85 -0.68
C PHE A 181 11.42 5.15 0.13
N LEU A 182 10.90 4.01 -0.35
CA LEU A 182 9.92 3.21 0.36
C LEU A 182 10.41 2.80 1.75
N LYS A 183 11.65 2.32 1.87
CA LYS A 183 12.24 1.92 3.16
C LYS A 183 12.32 3.08 4.15
N GLU A 184 12.61 4.28 3.69
CA GLU A 184 12.68 5.47 4.53
C GLU A 184 11.29 5.97 4.95
N TYR A 185 10.32 5.98 4.03
CA TYR A 185 9.01 6.58 4.22
C TYR A 185 7.93 5.61 4.72
N ARG A 186 8.20 4.29 4.73
CA ARG A 186 7.21 3.33 5.26
C ARG A 186 6.91 3.54 6.75
N GLN A 187 7.86 4.10 7.49
CA GLN A 187 7.77 4.26 8.95
C GLN A 187 7.45 2.92 9.64
N ASP A 188 6.56 2.92 10.61
CA ASP A 188 6.13 1.77 11.40
C ASP A 188 4.83 1.13 10.89
N ARG A 189 4.48 1.35 9.61
CA ARG A 189 3.29 0.76 8.99
C ARG A 189 3.46 -0.72 8.70
N PHE A 190 2.36 -1.47 8.72
CA PHE A 190 2.30 -2.77 8.06
C PHE A 190 2.56 -2.58 6.57
N LEU A 191 3.32 -3.48 5.98
CA LEU A 191 3.65 -3.42 4.55
C LEU A 191 3.51 -4.79 3.91
N LEU A 192 2.62 -4.86 2.93
CA LEU A 192 2.44 -6.04 2.07
C LEU A 192 2.54 -5.61 0.60
N ILE A 193 3.48 -6.21 -0.12
CA ILE A 193 3.78 -5.93 -1.53
C ILE A 193 3.57 -7.19 -2.34
N SER A 194 2.83 -7.13 -3.45
CA SER A 194 2.89 -8.19 -4.45
C SER A 194 4.02 -7.91 -5.44
N THR A 195 4.75 -8.94 -5.83
CA THR A 195 5.76 -8.87 -6.88
C THR A 195 5.93 -10.21 -7.57
N HIS A 196 6.43 -10.21 -8.80
CA HIS A 196 6.82 -11.40 -9.55
C HIS A 196 8.34 -11.59 -9.60
N GLN A 197 9.12 -10.66 -9.06
CA GLN A 197 10.59 -10.66 -9.13
C GLN A 197 11.18 -10.98 -7.77
N LYS A 198 12.04 -12.01 -7.71
CA LYS A 198 12.74 -12.38 -6.47
C LYS A 198 13.72 -11.30 -6.01
N GLU A 199 14.32 -10.63 -6.98
CA GLU A 199 15.24 -9.51 -6.74
C GLU A 199 14.58 -8.38 -5.94
N ASP A 200 13.28 -8.12 -6.16
CA ASP A 200 12.52 -7.13 -5.38
C ASP A 200 12.43 -7.55 -3.91
N VAL A 201 12.19 -8.85 -3.64
CA VAL A 201 12.12 -9.39 -2.27
C VAL A 201 13.46 -9.20 -1.56
N GLU A 202 14.57 -9.51 -2.22
CA GLU A 202 15.93 -9.36 -1.69
C GLU A 202 16.25 -7.88 -1.43
N LYS A 203 16.00 -7.00 -2.42
CA LYS A 203 16.22 -5.56 -2.32
C LYS A 203 15.38 -4.93 -1.20
N LEU A 204 14.16 -5.39 -0.98
CA LEU A 204 13.29 -4.95 0.11
C LEU A 204 13.72 -5.49 1.48
N GLY A 205 14.48 -6.58 1.53
CA GLY A 205 14.71 -7.36 2.76
C GLY A 205 13.41 -7.97 3.26
N GLY A 206 12.54 -8.40 2.33
CA GLY A 206 11.19 -8.84 2.60
C GLY A 206 11.10 -10.32 2.98
N ILE A 207 10.06 -10.67 3.72
CA ILE A 207 9.67 -12.06 4.01
C ILE A 207 8.77 -12.51 2.87
N LEU A 208 9.16 -13.59 2.20
CA LEU A 208 8.39 -14.16 1.09
C LEU A 208 7.15 -14.88 1.63
N LEU A 209 5.98 -14.55 1.06
CA LEU A 209 4.72 -15.24 1.24
C LEU A 209 4.24 -15.81 -0.11
N THR A 210 3.51 -16.91 -0.05
CA THR A 210 2.84 -17.53 -1.22
C THR A 210 1.37 -17.82 -0.89
N LEU A 211 0.49 -17.69 -1.90
CA LEU A 211 -0.91 -18.13 -1.84
C LEU A 211 -1.06 -19.52 -2.41
#